data_eecf33b1d35abb97c098ff757625f164
#
_entry.id   eecf33b1d35abb97c098ff757625f164
#
_cell.length_a   1.000
_cell.length_b   1.000
_cell.length_c   1.000
_cell.angle_alpha   90.00
_cell.angle_beta   90.00
_cell.angle_gamma   90.00
#
_symmetry.space_group_name_H-M   'P 1'
#
loop_
_entity.id
_entity.type
_entity.pdbx_description
1 polymer ?
#
loop_
_entity_poly.entity_id
_entity_poly.type
_entity_poly.pdbx_seq_one_letter_code
_entity_poly.pdbx_strand_id
1 'polypeptide(L)'
;MENILNQENEETVINDTFRDYYYEVLTPKVVLFNTLVGGDFKTLSEEDKASRIDLQIDIVSEELIKEYAVFFAKDQIEELDAIADVLFTVSYLQYQLKVCDEQFLTELDINHDRLQFLMSQIGLFFASMYTHFDLDIIIKATDLVVENNMLKFTTDKEDFDKWKSPAKENLTASEQTIGGVTYYCLVNENRKVRKRKGFEIVDLTGLVDEQNWRDSSYEDKEVLKDNE
;
A
#
# COMPACT_ATOMS: atom_id res chain seq x y z
N MET A 1 8.66 19.06 -34.09
CA MET A 1 7.30 18.51 -34.00
C MET A 1 7.30 17.03 -33.69
N GLU A 2 8.18 16.20 -34.22
CA GLU A 2 8.26 14.76 -33.92
C GLU A 2 8.59 14.43 -32.45
N ASN A 3 9.42 15.25 -31.78
CA ASN A 3 9.80 14.99 -30.37
C ASN A 3 8.66 15.22 -29.33
N ILE A 4 7.68 16.08 -29.66
CA ILE A 4 6.55 16.35 -28.75
C ILE A 4 5.53 15.20 -28.81
N LEU A 5 5.32 14.63 -30.01
CA LEU A 5 4.41 13.49 -30.18
C LEU A 5 4.92 12.19 -29.52
N ASN A 6 6.25 12.02 -29.43
CA ASN A 6 6.84 10.87 -28.77
C ASN A 6 6.74 10.97 -27.24
N GLN A 7 6.88 12.16 -26.64
CA GLN A 7 6.71 12.35 -25.20
C GLN A 7 5.27 12.08 -24.72
N GLU A 8 4.26 12.59 -25.47
CA GLU A 8 2.86 12.33 -25.15
C GLU A 8 2.51 10.81 -25.23
N ASN A 9 3.11 10.08 -26.17
CA ASN A 9 2.89 8.63 -26.30
C ASN A 9 3.54 7.83 -25.16
N GLU A 10 4.74 8.21 -24.72
CA GLU A 10 5.42 7.54 -23.60
C GLU A 10 4.68 7.75 -22.28
N GLU A 11 4.25 8.97 -21.98
CA GLU A 11 3.51 9.31 -20.78
C GLU A 11 2.15 8.61 -20.73
N THR A 12 1.47 8.48 -21.86
CA THR A 12 0.20 7.75 -21.98
C THR A 12 0.41 6.24 -21.76
N VAL A 13 1.46 5.65 -22.30
CA VAL A 13 1.79 4.22 -22.13
C VAL A 13 2.16 3.91 -20.68
N ILE A 14 2.95 4.76 -20.02
CA ILE A 14 3.31 4.58 -18.61
C ILE A 14 2.04 4.60 -17.73
N ASN A 15 1.14 5.56 -17.96
CA ASN A 15 -0.11 5.66 -17.23
C ASN A 15 -1.02 4.43 -17.42
N ASP A 16 -1.11 3.91 -18.64
CA ASP A 16 -1.90 2.70 -18.93
C ASP A 16 -1.29 1.46 -18.25
N THR A 17 0.04 1.27 -18.34
CA THR A 17 0.74 0.16 -17.71
C THR A 17 0.55 0.16 -16.18
N PHE A 18 0.70 1.33 -15.55
CA PHE A 18 0.49 1.45 -14.10
C PHE A 18 -0.97 1.21 -13.73
N ARG A 19 -1.92 1.77 -14.47
CA ARG A 19 -3.35 1.57 -14.24
C ARG A 19 -3.71 0.09 -14.29
N ASP A 20 -3.24 -0.63 -15.33
CA ASP A 20 -3.54 -2.03 -15.50
C ASP A 20 -2.89 -2.87 -14.38
N TYR A 21 -1.64 -2.59 -14.02
CA TYR A 21 -1.01 -3.21 -12.85
C TYR A 21 -1.81 -2.94 -11.56
N TYR A 22 -2.17 -1.70 -11.31
CA TYR A 22 -2.84 -1.28 -10.08
C TYR A 22 -4.21 -1.96 -9.91
N TYR A 23 -5.02 -1.99 -10.95
CA TYR A 23 -6.37 -2.53 -10.87
C TYR A 23 -6.46 -4.04 -11.11
N GLU A 24 -5.63 -4.59 -11.99
CA GLU A 24 -5.73 -5.99 -12.39
C GLU A 24 -4.80 -6.91 -11.61
N VAL A 25 -3.73 -6.38 -11.00
CA VAL A 25 -2.73 -7.17 -10.28
C VAL A 25 -2.70 -6.82 -8.80
N LEU A 26 -2.41 -5.55 -8.46
CA LEU A 26 -2.21 -5.13 -7.08
C LEU A 26 -3.51 -5.21 -6.26
N THR A 27 -4.57 -4.53 -6.72
CA THR A 27 -5.83 -4.45 -5.96
C THR A 27 -6.40 -5.83 -5.62
N PRO A 28 -6.48 -6.83 -6.52
CA PRO A 28 -6.93 -8.18 -6.18
C PRO A 28 -6.10 -8.86 -5.07
N LYS A 29 -4.77 -8.72 -5.11
CA LYS A 29 -3.87 -9.29 -4.08
C LYS A 29 -4.12 -8.64 -2.71
N VAL A 30 -4.28 -7.32 -2.67
CA VAL A 30 -4.53 -6.58 -1.43
C VAL A 30 -5.93 -6.86 -0.88
N VAL A 31 -6.93 -6.99 -1.73
CA VAL A 31 -8.29 -7.43 -1.33
C VAL A 31 -8.25 -8.83 -0.72
N LEU A 32 -7.51 -9.76 -1.32
CA LEU A 32 -7.30 -11.10 -0.76
C LEU A 32 -6.66 -11.02 0.63
N PHE A 33 -5.57 -10.26 0.80
CA PHE A 33 -4.93 -10.06 2.10
C PHE A 33 -5.94 -9.59 3.17
N ASN A 34 -6.70 -8.55 2.89
CA ASN A 34 -7.66 -7.97 3.82
C ASN A 34 -8.86 -8.90 4.09
N THR A 35 -9.28 -9.69 3.09
CA THR A 35 -10.31 -10.74 3.27
C THR A 35 -9.83 -11.83 4.23
N LEU A 36 -8.56 -12.23 4.14
CA LEU A 36 -7.95 -13.20 5.05
C LEU A 36 -7.86 -12.68 6.49
N VAL A 37 -7.69 -11.38 6.68
CA VAL A 37 -7.62 -10.74 8.01
C VAL A 37 -9.00 -10.61 8.64
N GLY A 38 -9.99 -10.24 7.88
CA GLY A 38 -11.25 -9.78 8.46
C GLY A 38 -12.53 -10.16 7.74
N GLY A 39 -12.48 -11.08 6.79
CA GLY A 39 -13.63 -11.47 5.98
C GLY A 39 -13.86 -10.56 4.76
N ASP A 40 -14.75 -10.99 3.88
CA ASP A 40 -15.07 -10.26 2.65
C ASP A 40 -15.83 -8.96 2.99
N PHE A 41 -15.22 -7.83 2.65
CA PHE A 41 -15.77 -6.50 2.89
C PHE A 41 -17.18 -6.33 2.29
N LYS A 42 -17.48 -6.95 1.15
CA LYS A 42 -18.81 -6.89 0.50
C LYS A 42 -19.94 -7.45 1.35
N THR A 43 -19.61 -8.42 2.21
CA THR A 43 -20.60 -9.15 3.04
C THR A 43 -20.77 -8.57 4.43
N LEU A 44 -20.02 -7.53 4.80
CA LEU A 44 -20.08 -6.89 6.09
C LEU A 44 -21.38 -6.06 6.23
N SER A 45 -21.81 -5.87 7.49
CA SER A 45 -22.85 -4.90 7.82
C SER A 45 -22.41 -3.47 7.46
N GLU A 46 -23.35 -2.55 7.31
CA GLU A 46 -23.05 -1.14 7.03
C GLU A 46 -22.19 -0.51 8.13
N GLU A 47 -22.49 -0.81 9.40
CA GLU A 47 -21.71 -0.37 10.56
C GLU A 47 -20.26 -0.90 10.52
N ASP A 48 -20.06 -2.19 10.19
CA ASP A 48 -18.74 -2.77 10.04
C ASP A 48 -17.98 -2.18 8.84
N LYS A 49 -18.66 -1.92 7.71
CA LYS A 49 -18.06 -1.24 6.55
C LYS A 49 -17.59 0.15 6.92
N ALA A 50 -18.43 0.94 7.61
CA ALA A 50 -18.08 2.28 8.08
C ALA A 50 -16.82 2.25 8.95
N SER A 51 -16.81 1.39 9.98
CA SER A 51 -15.65 1.21 10.87
C SER A 51 -14.39 0.78 10.13
N ARG A 52 -14.52 -0.06 9.08
CA ARG A 52 -13.38 -0.50 8.26
C ARG A 52 -12.82 0.59 7.37
N ILE A 53 -13.68 1.42 6.80
CA ILE A 53 -13.26 2.56 5.99
C ILE A 53 -12.54 3.58 6.88
N ASP A 54 -13.07 3.89 8.07
CA ASP A 54 -12.45 4.83 8.99
C ASP A 54 -11.07 4.36 9.45
N LEU A 55 -10.94 3.08 9.82
CA LEU A 55 -9.64 2.46 10.11
C LEU A 55 -8.68 2.55 8.91
N GLN A 56 -9.16 2.31 7.69
CA GLN A 56 -8.32 2.37 6.49
C GLN A 56 -7.85 3.79 6.18
N ILE A 57 -8.70 4.80 6.44
CA ILE A 57 -8.33 6.21 6.36
C ILE A 57 -7.17 6.52 7.32
N ASP A 58 -7.22 5.98 8.55
CA ASP A 58 -6.13 6.14 9.52
C ASP A 58 -4.83 5.52 9.02
N ILE A 59 -4.89 4.28 8.51
CA ILE A 59 -3.73 3.56 8.00
C ILE A 59 -3.11 4.32 6.81
N VAL A 60 -3.90 4.69 5.81
CA VAL A 60 -3.40 5.45 4.64
C VAL A 60 -2.79 6.79 5.07
N SER A 61 -3.42 7.48 6.02
CA SER A 61 -2.88 8.74 6.54
C SER A 61 -1.54 8.55 7.25
N GLU A 62 -1.36 7.43 7.96
CA GLU A 62 -0.10 7.08 8.61
C GLU A 62 1.00 6.84 7.59
N GLU A 63 0.79 6.00 6.59
CA GLU A 63 1.76 5.69 5.55
C GLU A 63 2.15 6.93 4.72
N LEU A 64 1.17 7.77 4.33
CA LEU A 64 1.45 8.98 3.56
C LEU A 64 2.23 10.03 4.36
N ILE A 65 1.86 10.29 5.62
CA ILE A 65 2.36 11.44 6.36
C ILE A 65 3.58 11.08 7.21
N LYS A 66 3.59 9.89 7.84
CA LYS A 66 4.66 9.50 8.75
C LYS A 66 5.78 8.72 8.06
N GLU A 67 5.47 8.06 6.96
CA GLU A 67 6.43 7.25 6.20
C GLU A 67 6.85 7.98 4.92
N TYR A 68 6.02 8.02 3.89
CA TYR A 68 6.38 8.58 2.60
C TYR A 68 6.89 10.03 2.67
N ALA A 69 6.13 10.94 3.30
CA ALA A 69 6.55 12.35 3.40
C ALA A 69 7.84 12.55 4.23
N VAL A 70 8.15 11.62 5.13
CA VAL A 70 9.37 11.68 5.95
C VAL A 70 10.61 11.21 5.18
N PHE A 71 10.47 10.15 4.37
CA PHE A 71 11.60 9.54 3.65
C PHE A 71 11.81 10.11 2.25
N PHE A 72 10.82 10.84 1.71
CA PHE A 72 10.91 11.45 0.39
C PHE A 72 12.22 12.24 0.22
N ALA A 73 13.00 11.91 -0.81
CA ALA A 73 14.31 12.48 -1.13
C ALA A 73 15.38 12.41 -0.01
N LYS A 74 15.26 11.50 0.96
CA LYS A 74 16.21 11.36 2.07
C LYS A 74 16.88 10.00 2.10
N ASP A 75 16.13 8.93 1.93
CA ASP A 75 16.61 7.57 1.94
C ASP A 75 15.90 6.78 0.86
N GLN A 76 16.64 6.30 -0.13
CA GLN A 76 16.06 5.65 -1.32
C GLN A 76 15.37 4.33 -0.98
N ILE A 77 15.87 3.56 -0.02
CA ILE A 77 15.28 2.26 0.33
C ILE A 77 14.00 2.49 1.10
N GLU A 78 14.05 3.35 2.12
CA GLU A 78 12.88 3.69 2.93
C GLU A 78 11.81 4.44 2.12
N GLU A 79 12.21 5.29 1.16
CA GLU A 79 11.26 5.95 0.25
C GLU A 79 10.57 4.94 -0.66
N LEU A 80 11.31 3.97 -1.21
CA LEU A 80 10.75 2.94 -2.09
C LEU A 80 9.81 2.00 -1.31
N ASP A 81 10.17 1.63 -0.08
CA ASP A 81 9.30 0.86 0.82
C ASP A 81 8.02 1.62 1.15
N ALA A 82 8.16 2.90 1.52
CA ALA A 82 7.01 3.76 1.79
C ALA A 82 6.09 3.94 0.57
N ILE A 83 6.64 4.06 -0.66
CA ILE A 83 5.83 4.08 -1.89
C ILE A 83 5.02 2.78 -2.01
N ALA A 84 5.64 1.64 -1.80
CA ALA A 84 4.98 0.34 -1.91
C ALA A 84 3.89 0.16 -0.84
N ASP A 85 4.13 0.56 0.40
CA ASP A 85 3.16 0.50 1.50
C ASP A 85 1.98 1.47 1.29
N VAL A 86 2.23 2.67 0.76
CA VAL A 86 1.15 3.59 0.36
C VAL A 86 0.30 2.99 -0.75
N LEU A 87 0.91 2.43 -1.81
CA LEU A 87 0.17 1.78 -2.90
C LEU A 87 -0.66 0.60 -2.38
N PHE A 88 -0.11 -0.21 -1.48
CA PHE A 88 -0.81 -1.30 -0.82
C PHE A 88 -2.04 -0.81 -0.05
N THR A 89 -1.89 0.20 0.78
CA THR A 89 -2.96 0.68 1.66
C THR A 89 -4.03 1.49 0.91
N VAL A 90 -3.61 2.34 -0.04
CA VAL A 90 -4.51 3.15 -0.88
C VAL A 90 -5.36 2.26 -1.79
N SER A 91 -4.80 1.19 -2.36
CA SER A 91 -5.56 0.29 -3.24
C SER A 91 -6.74 -0.37 -2.52
N TYR A 92 -6.59 -0.69 -1.23
CA TYR A 92 -7.70 -1.22 -0.43
C TYR A 92 -8.75 -0.17 -0.08
N LEU A 93 -8.33 1.06 0.28
CA LEU A 93 -9.27 2.16 0.51
C LEU A 93 -10.11 2.44 -0.74
N GLN A 94 -9.47 2.52 -1.91
CA GLN A 94 -10.20 2.75 -3.16
C GLN A 94 -11.17 1.60 -3.49
N TYR A 95 -10.77 0.35 -3.24
CA TYR A 95 -11.68 -0.78 -3.37
C TYR A 95 -12.89 -0.67 -2.44
N GLN A 96 -12.69 -0.34 -1.17
CA GLN A 96 -13.77 -0.16 -0.20
C GLN A 96 -14.75 0.93 -0.65
N LEU A 97 -14.24 2.10 -1.04
CA LEU A 97 -15.07 3.21 -1.52
C LEU A 97 -15.82 2.84 -2.82
N LYS A 98 -15.21 2.09 -3.72
CA LYS A 98 -15.84 1.64 -4.98
C LYS A 98 -16.95 0.61 -4.75
N VAL A 99 -16.85 -0.21 -3.72
CA VAL A 99 -17.85 -1.25 -3.38
C VAL A 99 -19.07 -0.65 -2.70
N CYS A 100 -18.92 0.47 -2.00
CA CYS A 100 -20.02 1.20 -1.37
C CYS A 100 -20.78 2.02 -2.40
N ASP A 101 -22.10 2.07 -2.29
CA ASP A 101 -22.90 2.96 -3.11
C ASP A 101 -22.80 4.42 -2.64
N GLU A 102 -23.17 5.36 -3.51
CA GLU A 102 -23.04 6.78 -3.26
C GLU A 102 -23.92 7.25 -2.08
N GLN A 103 -25.11 6.65 -1.92
CA GLN A 103 -26.01 6.95 -0.82
C GLN A 103 -25.37 6.53 0.51
N PHE A 104 -24.83 5.32 0.59
CA PHE A 104 -24.14 4.82 1.77
C PHE A 104 -22.96 5.73 2.14
N LEU A 105 -22.13 6.14 1.16
CA LEU A 105 -20.98 7.03 1.41
C LEU A 105 -21.42 8.42 1.91
N THR A 106 -22.60 8.89 1.48
CA THR A 106 -23.15 10.18 1.92
C THR A 106 -23.74 10.11 3.33
N GLU A 107 -24.32 8.98 3.69
CA GLU A 107 -24.93 8.72 5.01
C GLU A 107 -23.90 8.27 6.06
N LEU A 108 -22.71 7.83 5.62
CA LEU A 108 -21.63 7.46 6.52
C LEU A 108 -21.25 8.65 7.42
N ASP A 109 -21.21 8.41 8.73
CA ASP A 109 -20.66 9.35 9.72
C ASP A 109 -19.12 9.40 9.63
N ILE A 110 -18.60 9.47 8.40
CA ILE A 110 -17.19 9.73 8.14
C ILE A 110 -17.00 11.23 8.14
N ASN A 111 -15.92 11.69 8.74
CA ASN A 111 -15.49 13.06 8.60
C ASN A 111 -15.14 13.35 7.13
N HIS A 112 -16.11 13.87 6.36
CA HIS A 112 -15.95 14.15 4.93
C HIS A 112 -14.78 15.08 4.64
N ASP A 113 -14.51 16.06 5.50
CA ASP A 113 -13.38 16.97 5.33
C ASP A 113 -12.05 16.21 5.42
N ARG A 114 -11.98 15.25 6.34
CA ARG A 114 -10.80 14.37 6.49
C ARG A 114 -10.60 13.47 5.29
N LEU A 115 -11.66 12.85 4.78
CA LEU A 115 -11.58 12.02 3.57
C LEU A 115 -11.18 12.86 2.35
N GLN A 116 -11.78 14.04 2.17
CA GLN A 116 -11.44 14.94 1.07
C GLN A 116 -9.97 15.40 1.14
N PHE A 117 -9.50 15.75 2.34
CA PHE A 117 -8.10 16.08 2.55
C PHE A 117 -7.19 14.90 2.19
N LEU A 118 -7.49 13.69 2.67
CA LEU A 118 -6.72 12.50 2.35
C LEU A 118 -6.69 12.21 0.85
N MET A 119 -7.83 12.32 0.15
CA MET A 119 -7.90 12.13 -1.30
C MET A 119 -7.02 13.12 -2.05
N SER A 120 -6.90 14.37 -1.56
CA SER A 120 -5.97 15.34 -2.16
C SER A 120 -4.51 14.96 -1.94
N GLN A 121 -4.16 14.42 -0.76
CA GLN A 121 -2.80 13.93 -0.48
C GLN A 121 -2.46 12.69 -1.33
N ILE A 122 -3.41 11.77 -1.53
CA ILE A 122 -3.26 10.63 -2.44
C ILE A 122 -3.01 11.12 -3.87
N GLY A 123 -3.72 12.16 -4.32
CA GLY A 123 -3.48 12.77 -5.65
C GLY A 123 -2.06 13.32 -5.78
N LEU A 124 -1.55 14.01 -4.76
CA LEU A 124 -0.17 14.51 -4.74
C LEU A 124 0.85 13.37 -4.71
N PHE A 125 0.60 12.31 -3.95
CA PHE A 125 1.43 11.12 -3.93
C PHE A 125 1.56 10.51 -5.34
N PHE A 126 0.44 10.24 -6.03
CA PHE A 126 0.47 9.70 -7.38
C PHE A 126 1.20 10.61 -8.38
N ALA A 127 1.16 11.92 -8.19
CA ALA A 127 1.90 12.86 -9.02
C ALA A 127 3.42 12.86 -8.74
N SER A 128 3.83 12.50 -7.51
CA SER A 128 5.23 12.60 -7.06
C SER A 128 5.98 11.28 -6.99
N MET A 129 5.30 10.13 -6.93
CA MET A 129 5.95 8.82 -6.72
C MET A 129 6.96 8.44 -7.81
N TYR A 130 6.85 9.04 -9.02
CA TYR A 130 7.78 8.81 -10.12
C TYR A 130 8.99 9.77 -10.11
N THR A 131 9.12 10.62 -9.10
CA THR A 131 10.18 11.63 -9.07
C THR A 131 11.57 11.00 -9.01
N HIS A 132 11.72 9.94 -8.21
CA HIS A 132 13.03 9.35 -7.94
C HIS A 132 13.19 7.93 -8.50
N PHE A 133 12.11 7.24 -8.81
CA PHE A 133 12.13 5.85 -9.27
C PHE A 133 11.37 5.66 -10.57
N ASP A 134 11.87 4.77 -11.41
CA ASP A 134 11.18 4.32 -12.60
C ASP A 134 9.99 3.41 -12.23
N LEU A 135 8.96 3.42 -13.08
CA LEU A 135 7.73 2.67 -12.84
C LEU A 135 7.96 1.18 -12.59
N ASP A 136 8.87 0.56 -13.33
CA ASP A 136 9.14 -0.87 -13.21
C ASP A 136 9.80 -1.22 -11.86
N ILE A 137 10.56 -0.31 -11.28
CA ILE A 137 11.13 -0.44 -9.92
C ILE A 137 10.04 -0.35 -8.88
N ILE A 138 9.13 0.63 -8.99
CA ILE A 138 7.98 0.79 -8.11
C ILE A 138 7.10 -0.45 -8.13
N ILE A 139 6.79 -0.99 -9.32
CA ILE A 139 6.00 -2.21 -9.48
C ILE A 139 6.68 -3.39 -8.80
N LYS A 140 7.99 -3.60 -9.04
CA LYS A 140 8.74 -4.70 -8.43
C LYS A 140 8.79 -4.59 -6.91
N ALA A 141 9.06 -3.39 -6.37
CA ALA A 141 9.05 -3.15 -4.93
C ALA A 141 7.67 -3.44 -4.32
N THR A 142 6.61 -2.95 -4.96
CA THR A 142 5.24 -3.18 -4.51
C THR A 142 4.89 -4.68 -4.52
N ASP A 143 5.27 -5.42 -5.55
CA ASP A 143 5.06 -6.88 -5.58
C ASP A 143 5.81 -7.59 -4.45
N LEU A 144 7.07 -7.23 -4.18
CA LEU A 144 7.85 -7.80 -3.08
C LEU A 144 7.22 -7.50 -1.72
N VAL A 145 6.74 -6.27 -1.48
CA VAL A 145 6.02 -5.89 -0.25
C VAL A 145 4.72 -6.68 -0.11
N VAL A 146 3.95 -6.84 -1.20
CA VAL A 146 2.72 -7.65 -1.19
C VAL A 146 3.03 -9.11 -0.87
N GLU A 147 4.02 -9.70 -1.51
CA GLU A 147 4.44 -11.09 -1.25
C GLU A 147 4.92 -11.26 0.18
N ASN A 148 5.73 -10.33 0.69
CA ASN A 148 6.18 -10.33 2.07
C ASN A 148 5.00 -10.23 3.05
N ASN A 149 4.00 -9.39 2.75
CA ASN A 149 2.78 -9.30 3.55
C ASN A 149 2.00 -10.62 3.57
N MET A 150 1.94 -11.35 2.45
CA MET A 150 1.28 -12.66 2.39
C MET A 150 1.98 -13.74 3.24
N LEU A 151 3.28 -13.61 3.50
CA LEU A 151 3.99 -14.51 4.43
C LEU A 151 3.54 -14.41 5.90
N LYS A 152 2.72 -13.43 6.23
CA LYS A 152 2.08 -13.32 7.56
C LYS A 152 0.99 -14.38 7.77
N PHE A 153 0.58 -15.09 6.73
CA PHE A 153 -0.36 -16.20 6.79
C PHE A 153 0.36 -17.53 6.65
N THR A 154 -0.30 -18.61 7.09
CA THR A 154 0.11 -19.98 6.79
C THR A 154 -1.10 -20.80 6.37
N THR A 155 -0.89 -21.77 5.52
CA THR A 155 -1.87 -22.81 5.19
C THR A 155 -1.62 -24.11 5.94
N ASP A 156 -0.51 -24.20 6.66
CA ASP A 156 -0.13 -25.33 7.49
C ASP A 156 -0.71 -25.17 8.90
N LYS A 157 -1.68 -26.02 9.24
CA LYS A 157 -2.34 -26.03 10.54
C LYS A 157 -1.38 -26.36 11.69
N GLU A 158 -0.44 -27.29 11.47
CA GLU A 158 0.51 -27.69 12.51
C GLU A 158 1.50 -26.56 12.81
N ASP A 159 1.98 -25.87 11.77
CA ASP A 159 2.83 -24.70 11.90
C ASP A 159 2.08 -23.57 12.64
N PHE A 160 0.82 -23.34 12.30
CA PHE A 160 -0.02 -22.37 12.98
C PHE A 160 -0.21 -22.67 14.46
N ASP A 161 -0.50 -23.95 14.82
CA ASP A 161 -0.71 -24.34 16.21
C ASP A 161 0.57 -24.19 17.04
N LYS A 162 1.75 -24.40 16.46
CA LYS A 162 3.05 -24.11 17.09
C LYS A 162 3.27 -22.60 17.28
N TRP A 163 2.89 -21.80 16.29
CA TRP A 163 3.01 -20.35 16.34
C TRP A 163 2.03 -19.72 17.33
N LYS A 164 0.80 -20.22 17.40
CA LYS A 164 -0.25 -19.77 18.31
C LYS A 164 0.09 -20.01 19.79
N SER A 165 0.87 -21.00 20.09
CA SER A 165 1.30 -21.37 21.44
C SER A 165 2.71 -20.80 21.71
N PRO A 166 2.96 -19.86 22.51
CA PRO A 166 2.43 -19.17 23.67
C PRO A 166 2.17 -17.68 23.39
N ALA A 167 0.99 -17.30 23.03
CA ALA A 167 0.66 -15.89 22.85
C ALA A 167 0.65 -15.17 24.20
N LYS A 168 1.63 -14.31 24.43
CA LYS A 168 1.71 -13.41 25.57
C LYS A 168 0.85 -12.15 25.41
N GLU A 169 0.16 -12.01 24.29
CA GLU A 169 -0.58 -10.82 23.89
C GLU A 169 -2.06 -11.19 23.67
N ASN A 170 -2.94 -10.21 23.72
CA ASN A 170 -4.35 -10.36 23.34
C ASN A 170 -4.49 -10.56 21.83
N LEU A 171 -4.15 -11.76 21.36
CA LEU A 171 -4.22 -12.12 19.94
C LEU A 171 -5.39 -13.04 19.69
N THR A 172 -6.11 -12.78 18.60
CA THR A 172 -7.20 -13.62 18.11
C THR A 172 -6.72 -14.42 16.90
N ALA A 173 -7.00 -15.72 16.93
CA ALA A 173 -6.78 -16.56 15.76
C ALA A 173 -7.83 -16.25 14.69
N SER A 174 -7.39 -16.02 13.47
CA SER A 174 -8.23 -15.90 12.28
C SER A 174 -8.01 -17.12 11.40
N GLU A 175 -9.11 -17.71 10.93
CA GLU A 175 -9.15 -18.83 10.00
C GLU A 175 -10.12 -18.51 8.88
N GLN A 176 -9.64 -18.46 7.63
CA GLN A 176 -10.42 -18.11 6.45
C GLN A 176 -10.18 -19.12 5.35
N THR A 177 -11.25 -19.64 4.74
CA THR A 177 -11.15 -20.55 3.59
C THR A 177 -11.57 -19.84 2.32
N ILE A 178 -10.64 -19.70 1.39
CA ILE A 178 -10.84 -19.04 0.10
C ILE A 178 -10.37 -20.00 -1.02
N GLY A 179 -11.22 -20.26 -2.01
CA GLY A 179 -10.89 -21.16 -3.11
C GLY A 179 -10.54 -22.58 -2.68
N GLY A 180 -11.06 -23.05 -1.53
CA GLY A 180 -10.77 -24.37 -0.98
C GLY A 180 -9.45 -24.47 -0.20
N VAL A 181 -8.70 -23.38 -0.07
CA VAL A 181 -7.48 -23.29 0.75
C VAL A 181 -7.79 -22.55 2.05
N THR A 182 -7.42 -23.15 3.19
CA THR A 182 -7.58 -22.53 4.50
C THR A 182 -6.31 -21.81 4.91
N TYR A 183 -6.45 -20.54 5.25
CA TYR A 183 -5.38 -19.67 5.71
C TYR A 183 -5.55 -19.37 7.20
N TYR A 184 -4.45 -19.32 7.92
CA TYR A 184 -4.39 -19.05 9.35
C TYR A 184 -3.51 -17.86 9.63
N CYS A 185 -3.94 -16.97 10.53
CA CYS A 185 -3.11 -15.88 11.06
C CYS A 185 -3.50 -15.51 12.48
N LEU A 186 -2.67 -14.72 13.14
CA LEU A 186 -2.99 -14.09 14.42
C LEU A 186 -3.17 -12.59 14.20
N VAL A 187 -4.23 -12.02 14.75
CA VAL A 187 -4.53 -10.59 14.67
C VAL A 187 -4.67 -10.00 16.07
N ASN A 188 -4.23 -8.76 16.25
CA ASN A 188 -4.46 -8.01 17.47
C ASN A 188 -5.86 -7.36 17.50
N GLU A 189 -6.18 -6.64 18.57
CA GLU A 189 -7.43 -5.91 18.74
C GLU A 189 -7.69 -4.87 17.63
N ASN A 190 -6.63 -4.29 17.05
CA ASN A 190 -6.69 -3.37 15.92
C ASN A 190 -6.69 -4.08 14.56
N ARG A 191 -6.91 -5.40 14.53
CA ARG A 191 -6.89 -6.25 13.32
C ARG A 191 -5.55 -6.22 12.56
N LYS A 192 -4.47 -5.77 13.20
CA LYS A 192 -3.14 -5.86 12.62
C LYS A 192 -2.62 -7.30 12.71
N VAL A 193 -2.22 -7.86 11.57
CA VAL A 193 -1.70 -9.23 11.49
C VAL A 193 -0.35 -9.29 12.17
N ARG A 194 -0.16 -10.26 13.06
CA ARG A 194 1.11 -10.49 13.72
C ARG A 194 2.09 -11.15 12.77
N LYS A 195 3.31 -10.62 12.72
CA LYS A 195 4.43 -11.24 12.01
C LYS A 195 4.79 -12.58 12.67
N ARG A 196 5.05 -13.60 11.87
CA ARG A 196 5.50 -14.92 12.35
C ARG A 196 6.90 -14.82 12.93
N LYS A 197 7.27 -15.75 13.81
CA LYS A 197 8.65 -15.86 14.30
C LYS A 197 9.57 -16.19 13.10
N GLY A 198 10.64 -15.42 12.93
CA GLY A 198 11.52 -15.53 11.75
C GLY A 198 11.01 -14.83 10.50
N PHE A 199 9.96 -14.01 10.62
CA PHE A 199 9.54 -13.13 9.54
C PHE A 199 10.65 -12.11 9.26
N GLU A 200 11.14 -12.10 8.04
CA GLU A 200 12.13 -11.16 7.58
C GLU A 200 11.44 -9.95 6.91
N ILE A 201 12.00 -8.77 7.13
CA ILE A 201 11.56 -7.56 6.40
C ILE A 201 11.99 -7.73 4.94
N VAL A 202 11.17 -7.25 4.02
CA VAL A 202 11.52 -7.27 2.60
C VAL A 202 12.84 -6.53 2.35
N ASP A 203 13.72 -7.11 1.57
CA ASP A 203 14.99 -6.49 1.18
C ASP A 203 14.81 -5.86 -0.21
N LEU A 204 14.79 -4.53 -0.27
CA LEU A 204 14.66 -3.74 -1.48
C LEU A 204 16.03 -3.24 -2.01
N THR A 205 17.14 -3.53 -1.32
CA THR A 205 18.45 -3.01 -1.69
C THR A 205 18.89 -3.37 -3.11
N GLY A 206 18.47 -4.56 -3.59
CA GLY A 206 18.77 -5.01 -4.95
C GLY A 206 18.00 -4.28 -6.07
N LEU A 207 16.97 -3.51 -5.73
CA LEU A 207 16.22 -2.71 -6.68
C LEU A 207 16.73 -1.29 -6.80
N VAL A 208 17.47 -0.82 -5.80
CA VAL A 208 17.97 0.54 -5.74
C VAL A 208 19.44 0.53 -6.11
N ASP A 209 19.80 1.20 -7.18
CA ASP A 209 21.18 1.50 -7.53
C ASP A 209 21.35 3.02 -7.63
N GLU A 210 22.60 3.48 -7.51
CA GLU A 210 22.93 4.91 -7.54
C GLU A 210 22.51 5.61 -8.85
N GLN A 211 22.33 4.86 -9.94
CA GLN A 211 21.93 5.41 -11.25
C GLN A 211 20.41 5.68 -11.34
N ASN A 212 19.61 5.00 -10.52
CA ASN A 212 18.15 5.16 -10.49
C ASN A 212 17.66 6.19 -9.45
N TRP A 213 18.58 6.67 -8.61
CA TRP A 213 18.29 7.72 -7.65
C TRP A 213 18.52 9.09 -8.27
N ARG A 214 17.46 9.83 -8.48
CA ARG A 214 17.52 11.24 -8.90
C ARG A 214 17.62 12.12 -7.67
N ASP A 215 18.84 12.43 -7.24
CA ASP A 215 19.07 13.35 -6.13
C ASP A 215 18.63 14.77 -6.52
N SER A 216 17.42 15.14 -6.15
CA SER A 216 16.88 16.49 -6.35
C SER A 216 17.66 17.57 -5.58
N SER A 217 18.55 17.21 -4.67
CA SER A 217 19.36 18.15 -3.91
C SER A 217 20.51 18.78 -4.71
N TYR A 218 20.79 18.26 -5.92
CA TYR A 218 21.90 18.76 -6.75
C TYR A 218 21.53 19.93 -7.66
N GLU A 219 20.28 20.06 -8.09
CA GLU A 219 19.87 21.15 -8.99
C GLU A 219 19.85 22.52 -8.32
N ASP A 220 19.60 22.59 -6.99
CA ASP A 220 19.54 23.87 -6.27
C ASP A 220 20.92 24.47 -5.94
N LYS A 221 22.02 23.73 -6.06
CA LYS A 221 23.36 24.21 -5.70
C LYS A 221 24.11 24.90 -6.83
N GLU A 222 23.77 24.63 -8.09
CA GLU A 222 24.42 25.30 -9.23
C GLU A 222 23.82 26.67 -9.54
N VAL A 223 22.52 26.88 -9.27
CA VAL A 223 21.85 28.17 -9.56
C VAL A 223 22.30 29.30 -8.62
N LEU A 224 22.83 28.96 -7.45
CA LEU A 224 23.29 29.98 -6.48
C LEU A 224 24.75 30.41 -6.65
N LYS A 225 25.54 29.78 -7.53
CA LYS A 225 26.95 30.15 -7.76
C LYS A 225 27.18 31.16 -8.89
N ASP A 226 26.19 31.37 -9.74
CA ASP A 226 26.33 32.32 -10.86
C ASP A 226 25.83 33.74 -10.54
N ASN A 227 25.50 34.05 -9.27
CA ASN A 227 25.02 35.37 -8.82
C ASN A 227 25.92 36.03 -7.76
N GLU A 228 27.18 35.63 -7.59
CA GLU A 228 28.24 36.34 -6.87
C GLU A 228 29.28 36.85 -7.90
#